data_bb2b9da64a156f13e5da3292489228c9
#
_entry.id   bb2b9da64a156f13e5da3292489228c9
#
_cell.length_a   1.000
_cell.length_b   1.000
_cell.length_c   1.000
_cell.angle_alpha   90.00
_cell.angle_beta   90.00
_cell.angle_gamma   90.00
#
_symmetry.space_group_name_H-M   'P 1'
#
loop_
_entity.id
_entity.type
_entity.pdbx_description
1 polymer ?
#
loop_
_entity_poly.entity_id
_entity_poly.type
_entity_poly.pdbx_seq_one_letter_code
_entity_poly.pdbx_strand_id
1 'polypeptide(L)'
;LKLMKDRNIDKITVTEITSLAGVGRSTWFRHFTTKSEALTFKLVALWRRWSEERNIAERQRFNLENSRDFFIFNYNNRNLLKTLYATGLQTCIYDAFCIIMMPQYDATQLERYQSRFYAYGVFGLLGEWVARDFHETPDEMVDLFYRVMDDRSTL
;
A
#
# COMPACT_ATOMS: atom_id res chain seq x y z
N LEU A 1 -7.11 1.77 12.17
CA LEU A 1 -6.40 3.04 11.97
C LEU A 1 -6.73 4.09 13.06
N LYS A 2 -8.01 4.27 13.46
CA LYS A 2 -8.37 5.27 14.50
C LYS A 2 -7.61 5.04 15.82
N LEU A 3 -7.50 3.78 16.27
CA LEU A 3 -6.80 3.42 17.51
C LEU A 3 -5.27 3.59 17.43
N MET A 4 -4.69 3.61 16.23
CA MET A 4 -3.25 3.76 16.01
C MET A 4 -2.77 5.21 16.02
N LYS A 5 -3.67 6.19 16.10
CA LYS A 5 -3.28 7.61 16.15
C LYS A 5 -2.46 7.92 17.41
N ASP A 6 -2.81 7.29 18.51
CA ASP A 6 -2.25 7.60 19.82
C ASP A 6 -1.56 6.40 20.50
N ARG A 7 -1.60 5.22 19.88
CA ARG A 7 -1.07 3.98 20.49
C ARG A 7 -0.42 3.06 19.45
N ASN A 8 0.65 2.40 19.90
CA ASN A 8 1.27 1.31 19.13
C ASN A 8 0.27 0.15 18.96
N ILE A 9 0.28 -0.49 17.78
CA ILE A 9 -0.60 -1.62 17.43
C ILE A 9 -0.47 -2.78 18.42
N ASP A 10 0.71 -3.01 18.98
CA ASP A 10 0.94 -4.08 19.95
C ASP A 10 0.11 -3.92 21.22
N LYS A 11 -0.14 -2.67 21.61
CA LYS A 11 -0.95 -2.30 22.78
C LYS A 11 -2.46 -2.25 22.48
N ILE A 12 -2.86 -2.45 21.23
CA ILE A 12 -4.28 -2.46 20.82
C ILE A 12 -4.75 -3.91 20.81
N THR A 13 -5.79 -4.22 21.57
CA THR A 13 -6.35 -5.58 21.63
C THR A 13 -7.32 -5.84 20.49
N VAL A 14 -7.50 -7.11 20.12
CA VAL A 14 -8.54 -7.53 19.17
C VAL A 14 -9.93 -7.13 19.65
N THR A 15 -10.17 -7.18 20.95
CA THR A 15 -11.43 -6.75 21.56
C THR A 15 -11.74 -5.29 21.30
N GLU A 16 -10.76 -4.40 21.45
CA GLU A 16 -10.93 -2.96 21.14
C GLU A 16 -11.20 -2.73 19.65
N ILE A 17 -10.49 -3.46 18.79
CA ILE A 17 -10.68 -3.36 17.32
C ILE A 17 -12.10 -3.79 16.94
N THR A 18 -12.54 -4.94 17.43
CA THR A 18 -13.85 -5.52 17.11
C THR A 18 -15.00 -4.70 17.69
N SER A 19 -14.85 -4.18 18.91
CA SER A 19 -15.83 -3.27 19.51
C SER A 19 -15.98 -1.98 18.69
N LEU A 20 -14.86 -1.38 18.28
CA LEU A 20 -14.89 -0.15 17.45
C LEU A 20 -15.47 -0.42 16.05
N ALA A 21 -15.27 -1.61 15.50
CA ALA A 21 -15.79 -2.02 14.21
C ALA A 21 -17.25 -2.52 14.25
N GLY A 22 -17.83 -2.70 15.44
CA GLY A 22 -19.17 -3.23 15.60
C GLY A 22 -19.31 -4.70 15.19
N VAL A 23 -18.22 -5.49 15.30
CA VAL A 23 -18.21 -6.92 14.93
C VAL A 23 -17.84 -7.82 16.10
N GLY A 24 -18.27 -9.07 16.05
CA GLY A 24 -17.92 -10.06 17.09
C GLY A 24 -16.47 -10.56 16.95
N ARG A 25 -15.88 -10.98 18.07
CA ARG A 25 -14.53 -11.58 18.07
C ARG A 25 -14.45 -12.85 17.21
N SER A 26 -15.50 -13.67 17.15
CA SER A 26 -15.57 -14.85 16.28
C SER A 26 -15.48 -14.47 14.81
N THR A 27 -16.11 -13.37 14.40
CA THR A 27 -15.98 -12.81 13.04
C THR A 27 -14.55 -12.41 12.75
N TRP A 28 -13.87 -11.76 13.70
CA TRP A 28 -12.44 -11.42 13.54
C TRP A 28 -11.60 -12.68 13.26
N PHE A 29 -11.62 -13.66 14.15
CA PHE A 29 -10.78 -14.86 14.05
C PHE A 29 -11.14 -15.79 12.87
N ARG A 30 -12.32 -15.62 12.27
CA ARG A 30 -12.66 -16.29 11.02
C ARG A 30 -11.94 -15.68 9.79
N HIS A 31 -11.60 -14.40 9.86
CA HIS A 31 -11.04 -13.66 8.73
C HIS A 31 -9.56 -13.29 8.87
N PHE A 32 -9.08 -13.12 10.09
CA PHE A 32 -7.72 -12.65 10.36
C PHE A 32 -7.06 -13.48 11.46
N THR A 33 -5.84 -13.89 11.18
CA THR A 33 -4.95 -14.54 12.15
C THR A 33 -4.18 -13.50 12.97
N THR A 34 -3.79 -12.40 12.33
CA THR A 34 -2.99 -11.34 12.94
C THR A 34 -3.59 -9.95 12.75
N LYS A 35 -3.16 -8.99 13.57
CA LYS A 35 -3.51 -7.57 13.39
C LYS A 35 -2.90 -6.99 12.11
N SER A 36 -1.74 -7.49 11.70
CA SER A 36 -1.07 -7.09 10.45
C SER A 36 -1.90 -7.49 9.22
N GLU A 37 -2.45 -8.70 9.19
CA GLU A 37 -3.37 -9.12 8.11
C GLU A 37 -4.58 -8.19 7.98
N ALA A 38 -5.21 -7.85 9.10
CA ALA A 38 -6.34 -6.92 9.09
C ALA A 38 -5.93 -5.51 8.64
N LEU A 39 -4.71 -5.08 8.96
CA LEU A 39 -4.16 -3.81 8.50
C LEU A 39 -3.89 -3.83 6.99
N THR A 40 -3.25 -4.88 6.48
CA THR A 40 -3.05 -5.10 5.05
C THR A 40 -4.37 -5.10 4.29
N PHE A 41 -5.37 -5.86 4.79
CA PHE A 41 -6.72 -5.85 4.22
C PHE A 41 -7.32 -4.43 4.17
N LYS A 42 -7.14 -3.65 5.24
CA LYS A 42 -7.64 -2.26 5.29
C LYS A 42 -6.93 -1.36 4.28
N LEU A 43 -5.63 -1.52 4.08
CA LEU A 43 -4.87 -0.76 3.07
C LEU A 43 -5.36 -1.08 1.65
N VAL A 44 -5.55 -2.36 1.34
CA VAL A 44 -6.14 -2.80 0.06
C VAL A 44 -7.54 -2.21 -0.15
N ALA A 45 -8.40 -2.26 0.89
CA ALA A 45 -9.75 -1.71 0.82
C ALA A 45 -9.76 -0.18 0.62
N LEU A 46 -8.80 0.54 1.19
CA LEU A 46 -8.65 1.98 0.97
C LEU A 46 -8.29 2.29 -0.48
N TRP A 47 -7.34 1.54 -1.06
CA TRP A 47 -6.97 1.67 -2.46
C TRP A 47 -8.14 1.36 -3.39
N ARG A 48 -8.81 0.22 -3.20
CA ARG A 48 -9.95 -0.21 -4.03
C ARG A 48 -11.04 0.84 -4.05
N ARG A 49 -11.47 1.30 -2.88
CA ARG A 49 -12.47 2.36 -2.77
C ARG A 49 -12.04 3.62 -3.52
N TRP A 50 -10.80 4.05 -3.34
CA TRP A 50 -10.28 5.24 -3.98
C TRP A 50 -10.19 5.10 -5.50
N SER A 51 -9.80 3.92 -6.01
CA SER A 51 -9.74 3.61 -7.44
C SER A 51 -11.13 3.51 -8.07
N GLU A 52 -12.10 2.91 -7.37
CA GLU A 52 -13.51 2.87 -7.79
C GLU A 52 -14.09 4.28 -7.94
N GLU A 53 -13.90 5.15 -6.94
CA GLU A 53 -14.37 6.54 -6.97
C GLU A 53 -13.79 7.35 -8.15
N ARG A 54 -12.69 6.89 -8.77
CA ARG A 54 -11.99 7.53 -9.90
C ARG A 54 -12.09 6.76 -11.20
N ASN A 55 -12.88 5.68 -11.24
CA ASN A 55 -13.01 4.81 -12.40
C ASN A 55 -11.66 4.25 -12.91
N ILE A 56 -10.69 4.04 -12.01
CA ILE A 56 -9.45 3.37 -12.32
C ILE A 56 -9.79 1.87 -12.38
N ALA A 57 -9.69 1.27 -13.57
CA ALA A 57 -10.04 -0.13 -13.75
C ALA A 57 -9.15 -1.04 -12.88
N GLU A 58 -9.76 -1.97 -12.13
CA GLU A 58 -9.05 -2.94 -11.27
C GLU A 58 -7.98 -3.75 -12.03
N ARG A 59 -8.11 -3.86 -13.36
CA ARG A 59 -7.22 -4.62 -14.24
C ARG A 59 -6.14 -3.78 -14.91
N GLN A 60 -6.11 -2.48 -14.67
CA GLN A 60 -5.00 -1.68 -15.14
C GLN A 60 -3.81 -2.00 -14.24
N ARG A 61 -2.88 -2.78 -14.79
CA ARG A 61 -1.57 -3.04 -14.19
C ARG A 61 -0.96 -1.69 -13.80
N PHE A 62 -0.19 -1.69 -12.74
CA PHE A 62 0.66 -0.54 -12.46
C PHE A 62 1.48 -0.25 -13.73
N ASN A 63 1.09 0.78 -14.42
CA ASN A 63 1.74 1.28 -15.62
C ASN A 63 2.05 2.75 -15.40
N LEU A 64 2.76 3.32 -16.35
CA LEU A 64 3.16 4.71 -16.27
C LEU A 64 1.95 5.67 -16.22
N GLU A 65 0.84 5.33 -16.90
CA GLU A 65 -0.38 6.14 -16.92
C GLU A 65 -1.05 6.23 -15.54
N ASN A 66 -1.00 5.13 -14.77
CA ASN A 66 -1.61 5.05 -13.43
C ASN A 66 -0.63 5.45 -12.30
N SER A 67 0.64 5.69 -12.62
CA SER A 67 1.65 6.06 -11.61
C SER A 67 1.29 7.35 -10.89
N ARG A 68 0.73 8.33 -11.61
CA ARG A 68 0.29 9.60 -11.04
C ARG A 68 -0.78 9.40 -9.97
N ASP A 69 -1.81 8.61 -10.28
CA ASP A 69 -2.89 8.29 -9.35
C ASP A 69 -2.37 7.54 -8.12
N PHE A 70 -1.43 6.62 -8.30
CA PHE A 70 -0.77 5.92 -7.21
C PHE A 70 -0.03 6.89 -6.27
N PHE A 71 0.75 7.83 -6.80
CA PHE A 71 1.46 8.81 -5.97
C PHE A 71 0.50 9.78 -5.29
N ILE A 72 -0.56 10.25 -5.97
CA ILE A 72 -1.62 11.07 -5.34
C ILE A 72 -2.29 10.34 -4.19
N PHE A 73 -2.64 9.05 -4.37
CA PHE A 73 -3.24 8.23 -3.31
C PHE A 73 -2.32 8.16 -2.08
N ASN A 74 -1.05 7.85 -2.28
CA ASN A 74 -0.09 7.72 -1.19
C ASN A 74 0.16 9.08 -0.50
N TYR A 75 0.26 10.17 -1.26
CA TYR A 75 0.39 11.50 -0.69
C TYR A 75 -0.81 11.90 0.17
N ASN A 76 -2.02 11.60 -0.28
CA ASN A 76 -3.24 11.85 0.50
C ASN A 76 -3.30 11.02 1.79
N ASN A 77 -2.65 9.88 1.82
CA ASN A 77 -2.54 8.99 2.98
C ASN A 77 -1.20 9.10 3.73
N ARG A 78 -0.37 10.14 3.47
CA ARG A 78 1.00 10.26 3.98
C ARG A 78 1.11 10.18 5.52
N ASN A 79 0.15 10.71 6.27
CA ASN A 79 0.17 10.62 7.73
C ASN A 79 0.01 9.18 8.22
N LEU A 80 -0.83 8.39 7.55
CA LEU A 80 -0.94 6.96 7.83
C LEU A 80 0.37 6.24 7.51
N LEU A 81 0.95 6.51 6.34
CA LEU A 81 2.20 5.88 5.90
C LEU A 81 3.35 6.19 6.87
N LYS A 82 3.52 7.46 7.27
CA LYS A 82 4.48 7.85 8.32
C LYS A 82 4.27 7.06 9.61
N THR A 83 3.03 6.91 10.05
CA THR A 83 2.71 6.11 11.24
C THR A 83 3.13 4.65 11.07
N LEU A 84 2.87 4.04 9.92
CA LEU A 84 3.24 2.63 9.65
C LEU A 84 4.75 2.44 9.63
N TYR A 85 5.50 3.34 9.02
CA TYR A 85 6.97 3.31 9.04
C TYR A 85 7.52 3.53 10.46
N ALA A 86 7.02 4.52 11.19
CA ALA A 86 7.46 4.83 12.54
C ALA A 86 7.17 3.70 13.56
N THR A 87 6.18 2.85 13.28
CA THR A 87 5.79 1.72 14.16
C THR A 87 6.30 0.36 13.68
N GLY A 88 7.13 0.30 12.63
CA GLY A 88 7.67 -0.94 12.08
C GLY A 88 6.65 -1.81 11.32
N LEU A 89 5.53 -1.21 10.89
CA LEU A 89 4.44 -1.91 10.17
C LEU A 89 4.46 -1.66 8.65
N GLN A 90 5.57 -1.15 8.11
CA GLN A 90 5.72 -0.88 6.68
C GLN A 90 5.56 -2.12 5.80
N THR A 91 5.82 -3.32 6.31
CA THR A 91 5.62 -4.57 5.58
C THR A 91 4.17 -4.78 5.18
N CYS A 92 3.18 -4.28 5.96
CA CYS A 92 1.78 -4.32 5.59
C CYS A 92 1.49 -3.53 4.29
N ILE A 93 2.27 -2.48 4.02
CA ILE A 93 2.16 -1.69 2.78
C ILE A 93 2.67 -2.52 1.60
N TYR A 94 3.82 -3.19 1.76
CA TYR A 94 4.35 -4.10 0.76
C TYR A 94 3.39 -5.24 0.45
N ASP A 95 2.83 -5.88 1.49
CA ASP A 95 1.84 -6.95 1.33
C ASP A 95 0.59 -6.45 0.59
N ALA A 96 0.12 -5.23 0.89
CA ALA A 96 -0.98 -4.60 0.17
C ALA A 96 -0.64 -4.38 -1.32
N PHE A 97 0.57 -3.91 -1.63
CA PHE A 97 1.01 -3.76 -3.02
C PHE A 97 1.06 -5.10 -3.76
N CYS A 98 1.54 -6.16 -3.11
CA CYS A 98 1.54 -7.50 -3.68
C CYS A 98 0.13 -7.99 -4.03
N ILE A 99 -0.87 -7.64 -3.21
CA ILE A 99 -2.28 -7.99 -3.46
C ILE A 99 -2.86 -7.13 -4.60
N ILE A 100 -2.62 -5.82 -4.58
CA ILE A 100 -3.13 -4.87 -5.58
C ILE A 100 -2.52 -5.14 -6.96
N MET A 101 -1.22 -5.47 -7.00
CA MET A 101 -0.46 -5.72 -8.24
C MET A 101 -0.44 -7.21 -8.60
N MET A 102 -1.28 -8.04 -7.96
CA MET A 102 -1.30 -9.49 -8.24
C MET A 102 -1.62 -9.74 -9.71
N PRO A 103 -0.78 -10.51 -10.43
CA PRO A 103 -1.01 -10.84 -11.82
C PRO A 103 -2.25 -11.74 -11.96
N GLN A 104 -2.90 -11.69 -13.10
CA GLN A 104 -4.04 -12.55 -13.41
C GLN A 104 -3.65 -14.04 -13.38
N TYR A 105 -4.64 -14.91 -13.24
CA TYR A 105 -4.42 -16.37 -13.13
C TYR A 105 -3.65 -16.94 -14.34
N ASP A 106 -3.94 -16.42 -15.54
CA ASP A 106 -3.34 -16.79 -16.83
C ASP A 106 -2.07 -16.00 -17.18
N ALA A 107 -1.54 -15.21 -16.23
CA ALA A 107 -0.35 -14.41 -16.46
C ALA A 107 0.87 -15.28 -16.78
N THR A 108 1.65 -14.83 -17.75
CA THR A 108 2.93 -15.44 -18.14
C THR A 108 3.94 -15.39 -17.00
N GLN A 109 4.99 -16.20 -17.11
CA GLN A 109 6.10 -16.17 -16.16
C GLN A 109 6.73 -14.77 -16.07
N LEU A 110 6.95 -14.11 -17.20
CA LEU A 110 7.51 -12.75 -17.24
C LEU A 110 6.64 -11.76 -16.47
N GLU A 111 5.33 -11.77 -16.68
CA GLU A 111 4.40 -10.88 -15.99
C GLU A 111 4.40 -11.09 -14.48
N ARG A 112 4.58 -12.32 -14.00
CA ARG A 112 4.70 -12.62 -12.57
C ARG A 112 5.97 -12.01 -11.96
N TYR A 113 7.12 -12.11 -12.66
CA TYR A 113 8.36 -11.46 -12.22
C TYR A 113 8.26 -9.94 -12.28
N GLN A 114 7.71 -9.38 -13.35
CA GLN A 114 7.48 -7.94 -13.48
C GLN A 114 6.61 -7.40 -12.35
N SER A 115 5.50 -8.07 -12.03
CA SER A 115 4.62 -7.65 -10.93
C SER A 115 5.37 -7.58 -9.60
N ARG A 116 6.21 -8.58 -9.30
CA ARG A 116 7.04 -8.57 -8.09
C ARG A 116 8.09 -7.47 -8.10
N PHE A 117 8.76 -7.29 -9.22
CA PHE A 117 9.76 -6.24 -9.39
C PHE A 117 9.14 -4.85 -9.16
N TYR A 118 8.00 -4.57 -9.76
CA TYR A 118 7.28 -3.31 -9.55
C TYR A 118 6.82 -3.13 -8.10
N ALA A 119 6.28 -4.17 -7.47
CA ALA A 119 5.83 -4.09 -6.08
C ALA A 119 6.97 -3.72 -5.13
N TYR A 120 8.16 -4.32 -5.30
CA TYR A 120 9.35 -3.96 -4.52
C TYR A 120 9.89 -2.59 -4.89
N GLY A 121 9.94 -2.24 -6.18
CA GLY A 121 10.44 -0.95 -6.65
C GLY A 121 9.62 0.22 -6.11
N VAL A 122 8.29 0.16 -6.24
CA VAL A 122 7.42 1.23 -5.72
C VAL A 122 7.40 1.27 -4.20
N PHE A 123 7.56 0.13 -3.51
CA PHE A 123 7.70 0.10 -2.07
C PHE A 123 9.00 0.79 -1.61
N GLY A 124 10.11 0.57 -2.33
CA GLY A 124 11.39 1.24 -2.08
C GLY A 124 11.30 2.75 -2.30
N LEU A 125 10.71 3.19 -3.41
CA LEU A 125 10.47 4.62 -3.69
C LEU A 125 9.60 5.27 -2.62
N LEU A 126 8.55 4.59 -2.18
CA LEU A 126 7.69 5.10 -1.11
C LEU A 126 8.45 5.21 0.22
N GLY A 127 9.34 4.26 0.52
CA GLY A 127 10.18 4.30 1.71
C GLY A 127 11.09 5.53 1.74
N GLU A 128 11.75 5.85 0.63
CA GLU A 128 12.57 7.05 0.49
C GLU A 128 11.71 8.32 0.61
N TRP A 129 10.53 8.35 -0.02
CA TRP A 129 9.62 9.48 0.07
C TRP A 129 9.13 9.74 1.50
N VAL A 130 8.83 8.68 2.26
CA VAL A 130 8.51 8.78 3.68
C VAL A 130 9.70 9.33 4.48
N ALA A 131 10.93 8.82 4.23
CA ALA A 131 12.14 9.27 4.91
C ALA A 131 12.45 10.75 4.64
N ARG A 132 12.09 11.26 3.46
CA ARG A 132 12.19 12.67 3.06
C ARG A 132 10.97 13.51 3.45
N ASP A 133 10.11 12.98 4.30
CA ASP A 133 8.91 13.65 4.82
C ASP A 133 7.91 14.09 3.73
N PHE A 134 7.83 13.33 2.63
CA PHE A 134 7.00 13.66 1.46
C PHE A 134 7.33 15.03 0.85
N HIS A 135 8.62 15.36 0.79
CA HIS A 135 9.12 16.64 0.28
C HIS A 135 8.70 16.87 -1.19
N GLU A 136 8.82 15.84 -2.02
CA GLU A 136 8.44 15.89 -3.42
C GLU A 136 6.91 15.87 -3.58
N THR A 137 6.40 16.60 -4.56
CA THR A 137 5.02 16.52 -4.99
C THR A 137 4.72 15.19 -5.70
N PRO A 138 3.46 14.75 -5.81
CA PRO A 138 3.11 13.57 -6.60
C PRO A 138 3.58 13.63 -8.06
N ASP A 139 3.56 14.80 -8.69
CA ASP A 139 4.01 14.98 -10.07
C ASP A 139 5.53 14.83 -10.19
N GLU A 140 6.31 15.39 -9.26
CA GLU A 140 7.76 15.17 -9.18
C GLU A 140 8.11 13.70 -8.92
N MET A 141 7.30 12.99 -8.13
CA MET A 141 7.47 11.54 -7.92
C MET A 141 7.20 10.74 -9.19
N VAL A 142 6.26 11.16 -10.03
CA VAL A 142 6.05 10.57 -11.37
C VAL A 142 7.30 10.74 -12.22
N ASP A 143 7.84 11.95 -12.30
CA ASP A 143 9.06 12.23 -13.08
C ASP A 143 10.27 11.43 -12.57
N LEU A 144 10.44 11.33 -11.25
CA LEU A 144 11.48 10.49 -10.63
C LEU A 144 11.29 9.01 -10.96
N PHE A 145 10.06 8.51 -10.89
CA PHE A 145 9.75 7.13 -11.23
C PHE A 145 10.10 6.82 -12.69
N TYR A 146 9.72 7.70 -13.64
CA TYR A 146 10.07 7.55 -15.05
C TYR A 146 11.59 7.51 -15.24
N ARG A 147 12.32 8.42 -14.62
CA ARG A 147 13.79 8.48 -14.72
C ARG A 147 14.45 7.21 -14.17
N VAL A 148 14.01 6.70 -13.01
CA VAL A 148 14.52 5.44 -12.43
C VAL A 148 14.24 4.26 -13.35
N MET A 149 13.09 4.25 -14.06
CA MET A 149 12.73 3.15 -14.97
C MET A 149 13.41 3.23 -16.32
N ASP A 150 13.76 4.43 -16.78
CA ASP A 150 14.35 4.68 -18.11
C ASP A 150 15.89 4.71 -18.06
N ASP A 151 16.48 5.01 -16.91
CA ASP A 151 17.94 5.09 -16.73
C ASP A 151 18.58 3.69 -16.72
N ARG A 152 18.71 3.12 -17.93
CA ARG A 152 19.40 1.84 -18.18
C ARG A 152 20.92 1.95 -18.07
N SER A 153 21.47 3.11 -17.73
CA SER A 153 22.90 3.42 -17.85
C SER A 153 23.67 3.47 -16.52
N THR A 154 23.04 3.21 -15.36
CA THR A 154 23.67 3.49 -14.06
C THR A 154 23.76 2.29 -13.10
N LEU A 155 23.71 1.04 -13.61
CA LEU A 155 24.07 -0.15 -12.80
C LEU A 155 25.22 -0.90 -13.43
#